data_c88b078d254f576f87e30c248b638265
#
_entry.id   c88b078d254f576f87e30c248b638265
#
_cell.length_a   1.000
_cell.length_b   1.000
_cell.length_c   1.000
_cell.angle_alpha   90.00
_cell.angle_beta   90.00
_cell.angle_gamma   90.00
#
_symmetry.space_group_name_H-M   'P 1'
#
loop_
_entity.id
_entity.type
_entity.pdbx_description
1 polymer ?
#
loop_
_entity_poly.entity_id
_entity_poly.type
_entity_poly.pdbx_seq_one_letter_code
_entity_poly.pdbx_strand_id
1 'polypeptide(L)'
;YLYPNSGQASSIADALRLEVQRLARQHLIKEAYNTEVLAVEKQGRVFKVRTEGWTCESEAVILACGSEAGPKTGSTGDGYRFARELGHQVIRPLPALTGVYAREADRGTLAGVRMDARVTLWIDEELCIAEEGEVQFASYGLSGIPVFQVSRYVSRALEKGRTCRIDLDVCPAYTAEELEAVFVKRGERMKDRKGTEILIGMFPEKLSQVLLGRAGISLKKSRRDWTARDCRRLAGQI
;
A
#
# COMPACT_ATOMS: atom_id res chain seq x y z
N TYR A 1 -12.94 5.94 -13.70
CA TYR A 1 -11.91 5.03 -14.24
C TYR A 1 -12.53 4.18 -15.36
N LEU A 2 -11.75 3.89 -16.41
CA LEU A 2 -12.16 3.01 -17.49
C LEU A 2 -11.41 1.69 -17.40
N TYR A 3 -12.14 0.60 -17.48
CA TYR A 3 -11.61 -0.75 -17.47
C TYR A 3 -12.08 -1.51 -18.71
N PRO A 4 -11.31 -2.47 -19.25
CA PRO A 4 -11.80 -3.33 -20.32
C PRO A 4 -12.97 -4.19 -19.82
N ASN A 5 -13.96 -4.45 -20.69
CA ASN A 5 -15.11 -5.29 -20.33
C ASN A 5 -14.74 -6.70 -19.85
N SER A 6 -13.57 -7.19 -20.26
CA SER A 6 -13.02 -8.47 -19.76
C SER A 6 -12.60 -8.44 -18.29
N GLY A 7 -12.46 -7.24 -17.66
CA GLY A 7 -11.86 -7.08 -16.33
C GLY A 7 -10.38 -7.44 -16.25
N GLN A 8 -9.73 -7.74 -17.38
CA GLN A 8 -8.35 -8.21 -17.45
C GLN A 8 -7.42 -7.13 -18.04
N ALA A 9 -6.39 -6.75 -17.29
CA ALA A 9 -5.37 -5.80 -17.74
C ALA A 9 -4.62 -6.29 -19.00
N SER A 10 -4.47 -7.62 -19.18
CA SER A 10 -3.86 -8.21 -20.36
C SER A 10 -4.56 -7.83 -21.66
N SER A 11 -5.88 -7.57 -21.65
CA SER A 11 -6.62 -7.14 -22.84
C SER A 11 -6.09 -5.86 -23.44
N ILE A 12 -5.66 -4.91 -22.59
CA ILE A 12 -5.05 -3.65 -23.04
C ILE A 12 -3.66 -3.92 -23.64
N ALA A 13 -2.83 -4.71 -22.94
CA ALA A 13 -1.50 -5.07 -23.42
C ALA A 13 -1.56 -5.82 -24.76
N ASP A 14 -2.51 -6.75 -24.90
CA ASP A 14 -2.70 -7.52 -26.13
C ASP A 14 -3.14 -6.64 -27.31
N ALA A 15 -4.06 -5.70 -27.07
CA ALA A 15 -4.51 -4.78 -28.12
C ALA A 15 -3.34 -3.92 -28.64
N LEU A 16 -2.52 -3.38 -27.73
CA LEU A 16 -1.34 -2.59 -28.10
C LEU A 16 -0.29 -3.45 -28.83
N ARG A 17 -0.03 -4.65 -28.35
CA ARG A 17 0.92 -5.58 -28.97
C ARG A 17 0.50 -5.95 -30.39
N LEU A 18 -0.78 -6.23 -30.61
CA LEU A 18 -1.32 -6.57 -31.94
C LEU A 18 -1.15 -5.39 -32.92
N GLU A 19 -1.36 -4.16 -32.45
CA GLU A 19 -1.17 -2.96 -33.28
C GLU A 19 0.32 -2.75 -33.63
N VAL A 20 1.23 -2.92 -32.67
CA VAL A 20 2.67 -2.89 -32.92
C VAL A 20 3.06 -3.91 -33.97
N GLN A 21 2.59 -5.17 -33.85
CA GLN A 21 2.85 -6.21 -34.83
C GLN A 21 2.28 -5.89 -36.23
N ARG A 22 1.11 -5.25 -36.29
CA ARG A 22 0.53 -4.81 -37.57
C ARG A 22 1.42 -3.78 -38.25
N LEU A 23 1.90 -2.78 -37.51
CA LEU A 23 2.79 -1.73 -38.03
C LEU A 23 4.16 -2.29 -38.43
N ALA A 24 4.69 -3.25 -37.69
CA ALA A 24 5.95 -3.92 -38.02
C ALA A 24 5.84 -4.70 -39.34
N ARG A 25 4.72 -5.42 -39.58
CA ARG A 25 4.47 -6.12 -40.88
C ARG A 25 4.40 -5.14 -42.06
N GLN A 26 3.98 -3.91 -41.81
CA GLN A 26 3.95 -2.84 -42.84
C GLN A 26 5.30 -2.11 -42.99
N HIS A 27 6.34 -2.55 -42.27
CA HIS A 27 7.67 -1.93 -42.24
C HIS A 27 7.68 -0.46 -41.77
N LEU A 28 6.62 -0.05 -41.03
CA LEU A 28 6.52 1.30 -40.45
C LEU A 28 7.31 1.44 -39.15
N ILE A 29 7.58 0.33 -38.47
CA ILE A 29 8.39 0.28 -37.25
C ILE A 29 9.35 -0.93 -37.33
N LYS A 30 10.45 -0.84 -36.58
CA LYS A 30 11.36 -1.95 -36.30
C LYS A 30 11.35 -2.23 -34.81
N GLU A 31 11.23 -3.49 -34.45
CA GLU A 31 11.27 -3.96 -33.08
C GLU A 31 12.63 -4.61 -32.79
N ALA A 32 13.22 -4.30 -31.66
CA ALA A 32 14.43 -4.94 -31.16
C ALA A 32 14.17 -5.42 -29.73
N TYR A 33 13.94 -6.71 -29.57
CA TYR A 33 13.75 -7.35 -28.27
C TYR A 33 15.09 -7.84 -27.70
N ASN A 34 15.14 -8.06 -26.38
CA ASN A 34 16.33 -8.51 -25.67
C ASN A 34 17.56 -7.67 -26.00
N THR A 35 17.35 -6.38 -26.17
CA THR A 35 18.37 -5.42 -26.57
C THR A 35 18.49 -4.34 -25.51
N GLU A 36 19.54 -4.42 -24.73
CA GLU A 36 19.82 -3.41 -23.70
C GLU A 36 20.35 -2.13 -24.33
N VAL A 37 19.75 -1.00 -23.95
CA VAL A 37 20.26 0.33 -24.31
C VAL A 37 21.31 0.74 -23.28
N LEU A 38 22.53 0.93 -23.72
CA LEU A 38 23.66 1.29 -22.86
C LEU A 38 23.79 2.80 -22.66
N ALA A 39 23.48 3.59 -23.70
CA ALA A 39 23.57 5.04 -23.65
C ALA A 39 22.61 5.71 -24.64
N VAL A 40 22.17 6.92 -24.28
CA VAL A 40 21.44 7.84 -25.15
C VAL A 40 22.17 9.18 -25.10
N GLU A 41 22.77 9.58 -26.21
CA GLU A 41 23.59 10.76 -26.29
C GLU A 41 23.01 11.75 -27.31
N LYS A 42 23.07 13.04 -27.04
CA LYS A 42 22.67 14.08 -27.98
C LYS A 42 23.89 14.68 -28.66
N GLN A 43 23.96 14.62 -30.00
CA GLN A 43 25.03 15.19 -30.81
C GLN A 43 24.44 16.19 -31.83
N GLY A 44 24.48 17.46 -31.48
CA GLY A 44 23.84 18.49 -32.27
C GLY A 44 22.33 18.34 -32.35
N ARG A 45 21.79 18.00 -33.53
CA ARG A 45 20.36 17.83 -33.78
C ARG A 45 19.90 16.37 -33.73
N VAL A 46 20.82 15.42 -33.60
CA VAL A 46 20.48 13.99 -33.58
C VAL A 46 20.80 13.37 -32.23
N PHE A 47 20.06 12.33 -31.91
CA PHE A 47 20.32 11.45 -30.78
C PHE A 47 20.97 10.17 -31.29
N LYS A 48 21.97 9.68 -30.54
CA LYS A 48 22.59 8.38 -30.72
C LYS A 48 22.11 7.44 -29.59
N VAL A 49 21.45 6.37 -29.96
CA VAL A 49 21.07 5.29 -29.06
C VAL A 49 22.01 4.12 -29.27
N ARG A 50 22.81 3.81 -28.26
CA ARG A 50 23.83 2.77 -28.29
C ARG A 50 23.41 1.53 -27.55
N THR A 51 23.59 0.38 -28.17
CA THR A 51 23.43 -0.96 -27.59
C THR A 51 24.76 -1.73 -27.67
N GLU A 52 24.80 -2.98 -27.20
CA GLU A 52 25.99 -3.82 -27.38
C GLU A 52 26.30 -4.14 -28.85
N GLY A 53 25.26 -4.36 -29.67
CA GLY A 53 25.40 -4.85 -31.02
C GLY A 53 25.32 -3.79 -32.13
N TRP A 54 24.74 -2.62 -31.85
CA TRP A 54 24.50 -1.58 -32.85
C TRP A 54 24.26 -0.21 -32.23
N THR A 55 24.33 0.81 -33.08
CA THR A 55 23.97 2.19 -32.76
C THR A 55 22.93 2.69 -33.74
N CYS A 56 21.92 3.38 -33.25
CA CYS A 56 20.87 4.02 -34.03
C CYS A 56 20.95 5.56 -33.86
N GLU A 57 20.77 6.29 -34.94
CA GLU A 57 20.61 7.73 -34.93
C GLU A 57 19.16 8.10 -35.22
N SER A 58 18.65 9.12 -34.52
CA SER A 58 17.29 9.62 -34.68
C SER A 58 17.21 11.12 -34.35
N GLU A 59 16.20 11.79 -34.90
CA GLU A 59 15.90 13.19 -34.59
C GLU A 59 15.24 13.38 -33.23
N ALA A 60 14.58 12.34 -32.72
CA ALA A 60 13.88 12.33 -31.44
C ALA A 60 13.99 10.97 -30.76
N VAL A 61 13.94 10.98 -29.41
CA VAL A 61 13.89 9.78 -28.57
C VAL A 61 12.79 9.92 -27.55
N ILE A 62 12.01 8.85 -27.38
CA ILE A 62 11.02 8.74 -26.32
C ILE A 62 11.55 7.75 -25.27
N LEU A 63 11.85 8.25 -24.06
CA LEU A 63 12.22 7.42 -22.93
C LEU A 63 10.97 6.87 -22.26
N ALA A 64 10.66 5.61 -22.53
CA ALA A 64 9.50 4.91 -21.98
C ALA A 64 9.90 3.63 -21.22
N CYS A 65 11.08 3.64 -20.57
CA CYS A 65 11.70 2.48 -19.92
C CYS A 65 10.99 2.03 -18.63
N GLY A 66 9.93 2.73 -18.21
CA GLY A 66 9.29 2.49 -16.92
C GLY A 66 10.06 3.06 -15.74
N SER A 67 9.66 2.68 -14.54
CA SER A 67 10.25 3.13 -13.28
C SER A 67 10.84 1.97 -12.48
N GLU A 68 11.47 2.25 -11.35
CA GLU A 68 11.97 1.23 -10.40
C GLU A 68 10.84 0.49 -9.64
N ALA A 69 9.57 0.90 -9.82
CA ALA A 69 8.43 0.31 -9.09
C ALA A 69 8.07 -1.12 -9.53
N GLY A 70 8.48 -1.53 -10.73
CA GLY A 70 8.14 -2.85 -11.28
C GLY A 70 9.34 -3.59 -11.88
N PRO A 71 10.41 -3.88 -11.13
CA PRO A 71 11.64 -4.45 -11.69
C PRO A 71 11.43 -5.81 -12.36
N LYS A 72 10.41 -6.56 -11.95
CA LYS A 72 10.04 -7.84 -12.58
C LYS A 72 9.52 -7.68 -14.02
N THR A 73 9.14 -6.49 -14.43
CA THR A 73 8.70 -6.17 -15.79
C THR A 73 9.84 -5.72 -16.70
N GLY A 74 11.09 -5.73 -16.21
CA GLY A 74 12.28 -5.31 -16.93
C GLY A 74 12.62 -3.83 -16.75
N SER A 75 11.88 -3.09 -15.91
CA SER A 75 12.18 -1.67 -15.66
C SER A 75 13.10 -1.51 -14.45
N THR A 76 14.31 -1.02 -14.68
CA THR A 76 15.39 -0.91 -13.70
C THR A 76 15.73 0.53 -13.30
N GLY A 77 14.99 1.50 -13.85
CA GLY A 77 15.27 2.93 -13.63
C GLY A 77 16.25 3.53 -14.60
N ASP A 78 16.66 2.83 -15.65
CA ASP A 78 17.59 3.32 -16.68
C ASP A 78 17.13 4.63 -17.31
N GLY A 79 15.82 4.81 -17.51
CA GLY A 79 15.26 6.07 -18.02
C GLY A 79 15.64 7.27 -17.18
N TYR A 80 15.77 7.12 -15.86
CA TYR A 80 16.25 8.21 -14.98
C TYR A 80 17.73 8.53 -15.19
N ARG A 81 18.55 7.51 -15.48
CA ARG A 81 19.96 7.69 -15.80
C ARG A 81 20.11 8.43 -17.12
N PHE A 82 19.46 7.96 -18.18
CA PHE A 82 19.50 8.61 -19.50
C PHE A 82 18.99 10.05 -19.44
N ALA A 83 17.93 10.32 -18.71
CA ALA A 83 17.42 11.68 -18.53
C ALA A 83 18.45 12.60 -17.87
N ARG A 84 19.16 12.13 -16.82
CA ARG A 84 20.25 12.92 -16.19
C ARG A 84 21.41 13.17 -17.14
N GLU A 85 21.85 12.16 -17.88
CA GLU A 85 22.93 12.25 -18.86
C GLU A 85 22.60 13.24 -19.99
N LEU A 86 21.31 13.37 -20.31
CA LEU A 86 20.78 14.35 -21.26
C LEU A 86 20.58 15.76 -20.66
N GLY A 87 20.93 15.98 -19.39
CA GLY A 87 20.86 17.28 -18.72
C GLY A 87 19.55 17.58 -18.00
N HIS A 88 18.63 16.61 -17.87
CA HIS A 88 17.41 16.81 -17.10
C HIS A 88 17.65 16.67 -15.60
N GLN A 89 16.96 17.50 -14.80
CA GLN A 89 16.88 17.30 -13.36
C GLN A 89 15.89 16.20 -13.06
N VAL A 90 16.36 15.12 -12.45
CA VAL A 90 15.52 14.00 -12.02
C VAL A 90 15.32 14.07 -10.51
N ILE A 91 14.07 14.34 -10.09
CA ILE A 91 13.67 14.26 -8.69
C ILE A 91 13.73 12.79 -8.27
N ARG A 92 14.39 12.50 -7.15
CA ARG A 92 14.51 11.12 -6.64
C ARG A 92 13.14 10.48 -6.46
N PRO A 93 12.85 9.36 -7.13
CA PRO A 93 11.63 8.61 -6.90
C PRO A 93 11.57 8.06 -5.48
N LEU A 94 10.39 8.11 -4.87
CA LEU A 94 10.12 7.51 -3.57
C LEU A 94 8.98 6.51 -3.71
N PRO A 95 8.94 5.45 -2.87
CA PRO A 95 7.84 4.50 -2.87
C PRO A 95 6.48 5.20 -2.66
N ALA A 96 5.48 4.80 -3.42
CA ALA A 96 4.09 5.23 -3.28
C ALA A 96 3.15 4.09 -3.67
N LEU A 97 1.92 4.14 -3.19
CA LEU A 97 0.92 3.08 -3.38
C LEU A 97 1.46 1.71 -2.95
N THR A 98 2.08 1.67 -1.79
CA THR A 98 2.74 0.47 -1.24
C THR A 98 2.32 0.24 0.20
N GLY A 99 2.54 -0.98 0.71
CA GLY A 99 2.39 -1.27 2.13
C GLY A 99 3.40 -0.51 2.99
N VAL A 100 3.10 -0.41 4.28
CA VAL A 100 3.94 0.27 5.26
C VAL A 100 4.43 -0.75 6.29
N TYR A 101 5.73 -0.76 6.56
CA TYR A 101 6.31 -1.56 7.62
C TYR A 101 5.92 -1.02 8.99
N ALA A 102 5.41 -1.88 9.87
CA ALA A 102 5.08 -1.54 11.24
C ALA A 102 6.08 -2.18 12.22
N ARG A 103 6.36 -1.50 13.33
CA ARG A 103 7.27 -2.00 14.39
C ARG A 103 6.54 -2.72 15.51
N GLU A 104 5.20 -2.64 15.55
CA GLU A 104 4.37 -3.24 16.60
C GLU A 104 4.55 -4.75 16.70
N ALA A 105 4.53 -5.23 17.95
CA ALA A 105 4.71 -6.65 18.25
C ALA A 105 3.58 -7.53 17.67
N ASP A 106 2.37 -6.99 17.58
CA ASP A 106 1.17 -7.75 17.17
C ASP A 106 1.07 -8.01 15.66
N ARG A 107 1.94 -7.42 14.84
CA ARG A 107 1.90 -7.55 13.37
C ARG A 107 1.89 -9.00 12.90
N GLY A 108 2.68 -9.86 13.55
CA GLY A 108 2.75 -11.30 13.24
C GLY A 108 1.45 -12.02 13.57
N THR A 109 0.85 -11.72 14.72
CA THR A 109 -0.41 -12.30 15.18
C THR A 109 -1.57 -11.89 14.26
N LEU A 110 -1.59 -10.64 13.83
CA LEU A 110 -2.64 -10.11 12.97
C LEU A 110 -2.46 -10.45 11.49
N ALA A 111 -1.35 -11.04 11.09
CA ALA A 111 -1.08 -11.38 9.69
C ALA A 111 -2.24 -12.17 9.06
N GLY A 112 -2.70 -11.69 7.88
CA GLY A 112 -3.82 -12.24 7.13
C GLY A 112 -5.20 -11.69 7.52
N VAL A 113 -5.32 -10.90 8.58
CA VAL A 113 -6.57 -10.23 8.93
C VAL A 113 -6.85 -9.11 7.93
N ARG A 114 -8.12 -8.97 7.53
CA ARG A 114 -8.66 -7.86 6.73
C ARG A 114 -9.88 -7.31 7.42
N MET A 115 -10.02 -6.00 7.38
CA MET A 115 -11.20 -5.30 7.89
C MET A 115 -11.22 -3.85 7.46
N ASP A 116 -12.39 -3.24 7.47
CA ASP A 116 -12.52 -1.81 7.29
C ASP A 116 -12.00 -1.08 8.52
N ALA A 117 -11.25 0.00 8.29
CA ALA A 117 -10.71 0.84 9.33
C ALA A 117 -10.48 2.26 8.80
N ARG A 118 -10.43 3.23 9.71
CA ARG A 118 -9.86 4.55 9.44
C ARG A 118 -8.36 4.51 9.75
N VAL A 119 -7.56 4.87 8.78
CA VAL A 119 -6.09 4.95 8.85
C VAL A 119 -5.72 6.42 9.00
N THR A 120 -5.21 6.83 10.15
CA THR A 120 -4.79 8.20 10.42
C THR A 120 -3.27 8.27 10.49
N LEU A 121 -2.66 9.07 9.62
CA LEU A 121 -1.22 9.31 9.61
C LEU A 121 -0.88 10.59 10.37
N TRP A 122 0.05 10.45 11.30
CA TRP A 122 0.69 11.54 12.03
C TRP A 122 2.16 11.64 11.63
N ILE A 123 2.64 12.85 11.41
CA ILE A 123 4.03 13.14 11.10
C ILE A 123 4.54 14.16 12.14
N ASP A 124 5.54 13.76 12.94
CA ASP A 124 6.05 14.54 14.10
C ASP A 124 4.90 15.02 15.03
N GLU A 125 3.98 14.10 15.34
CA GLU A 125 2.77 14.29 16.17
C GLU A 125 1.73 15.27 15.60
N GLU A 126 1.89 15.74 14.36
CA GLU A 126 0.89 16.53 13.65
C GLU A 126 0.05 15.64 12.73
N LEU A 127 -1.28 15.85 12.72
CA LEU A 127 -2.20 15.15 11.81
C LEU A 127 -1.86 15.51 10.37
N CYS A 128 -1.55 14.50 9.56
CA CYS A 128 -1.25 14.69 8.14
C CYS A 128 -2.46 14.38 7.24
N ILE A 129 -3.03 13.19 7.38
CA ILE A 129 -4.14 12.71 6.55
C ILE A 129 -4.83 11.52 7.23
N ALA A 130 -6.12 11.36 6.96
CA ALA A 130 -6.88 10.16 7.31
C ALA A 130 -7.60 9.62 6.08
N GLU A 131 -7.61 8.29 5.94
CA GLU A 131 -8.27 7.56 4.86
C GLU A 131 -9.05 6.38 5.43
N GLU A 132 -10.18 6.03 4.82
CA GLU A 132 -11.02 4.92 5.26
C GLU A 132 -11.13 3.84 4.18
N GLY A 133 -11.23 2.58 4.62
CA GLY A 133 -11.46 1.43 3.75
C GLY A 133 -10.84 0.14 4.29
N GLU A 134 -10.80 -0.89 3.44
CA GLU A 134 -10.24 -2.18 3.83
C GLU A 134 -8.73 -2.09 4.05
N VAL A 135 -8.31 -2.38 5.28
CA VAL A 135 -6.93 -2.57 5.70
C VAL A 135 -6.62 -4.06 5.76
N GLN A 136 -5.47 -4.43 5.28
CA GLN A 136 -4.92 -5.78 5.42
C GLN A 136 -3.70 -5.74 6.33
N PHE A 137 -3.73 -6.54 7.38
CA PHE A 137 -2.57 -6.81 8.22
C PHE A 137 -1.67 -7.84 7.55
N ALA A 138 -0.48 -7.42 7.15
CA ALA A 138 0.55 -8.28 6.59
C ALA A 138 1.59 -8.65 7.67
N SER A 139 2.39 -9.68 7.43
CA SER A 139 3.46 -10.08 8.36
C SER A 139 4.52 -8.98 8.58
N TYR A 140 4.66 -8.07 7.63
CA TYR A 140 5.59 -6.94 7.69
C TYR A 140 4.95 -5.65 8.25
N GLY A 141 3.62 -5.54 8.31
CA GLY A 141 2.92 -4.32 8.72
C GLY A 141 1.54 -4.20 8.09
N LEU A 142 1.26 -3.07 7.46
CA LEU A 142 -0.05 -2.71 6.94
C LEU A 142 -0.07 -2.65 5.42
N SER A 143 -1.20 -3.04 4.83
CA SER A 143 -1.51 -2.99 3.41
C SER A 143 -2.99 -2.62 3.22
N GLY A 144 -3.44 -2.48 1.98
CA GLY A 144 -4.82 -2.09 1.65
C GLY A 144 -4.90 -0.67 1.09
N ILE A 145 -6.03 -0.35 0.49
CA ILE A 145 -6.19 0.92 -0.26
C ILE A 145 -5.90 2.16 0.60
N PRO A 146 -6.46 2.32 1.82
CA PRO A 146 -6.17 3.49 2.64
C PRO A 146 -4.69 3.58 3.03
N VAL A 147 -4.03 2.45 3.27
CA VAL A 147 -2.59 2.41 3.55
C VAL A 147 -1.78 2.86 2.33
N PHE A 148 -2.19 2.43 1.12
CA PHE A 148 -1.54 2.85 -0.13
C PHE A 148 -1.68 4.36 -0.35
N GLN A 149 -2.83 4.94 -0.02
CA GLN A 149 -3.04 6.38 -0.13
C GLN A 149 -2.14 7.19 0.79
N VAL A 150 -1.94 6.74 2.04
CA VAL A 150 -1.08 7.45 3.00
C VAL A 150 0.41 7.18 2.75
N SER A 151 0.78 6.08 2.09
CA SER A 151 2.17 5.64 1.93
C SER A 151 3.10 6.68 1.32
N ARG A 152 2.61 7.49 0.37
CA ARG A 152 3.39 8.57 -0.27
C ARG A 152 3.82 9.66 0.71
N TYR A 153 2.99 9.94 1.71
CA TYR A 153 3.32 10.92 2.76
C TYR A 153 4.33 10.34 3.73
N VAL A 154 4.17 9.05 4.09
CA VAL A 154 5.13 8.30 4.90
C VAL A 154 6.50 8.33 4.25
N SER A 155 6.60 7.95 2.96
CA SER A 155 7.87 7.93 2.22
C SER A 155 8.55 9.29 2.21
N ARG A 156 7.78 10.38 1.96
CA ARG A 156 8.31 11.75 1.95
C ARG A 156 8.77 12.23 3.33
N ALA A 157 8.06 11.82 4.38
CA ALA A 157 8.43 12.18 5.74
C ALA A 157 9.71 11.47 6.17
N LEU A 158 9.79 10.17 5.94
CA LEU A 158 10.98 9.35 6.25
C LEU A 158 12.22 9.81 5.46
N GLU A 159 12.08 10.19 4.20
CA GLU A 159 13.18 10.77 3.41
C GLU A 159 13.76 12.04 4.04
N LYS A 160 12.94 12.81 4.75
CA LYS A 160 13.33 14.00 5.49
C LYS A 160 13.73 13.72 6.94
N GLY A 161 13.85 12.46 7.35
CA GLY A 161 14.19 12.05 8.70
C GLY A 161 13.09 12.32 9.74
N ARG A 162 11.85 12.58 9.31
CA ARG A 162 10.70 12.82 10.21
C ARG A 162 10.14 11.50 10.74
N THR A 163 9.49 11.55 11.88
CA THR A 163 8.81 10.40 12.48
C THR A 163 7.40 10.25 11.94
N CYS A 164 6.96 8.99 11.79
CA CYS A 164 5.62 8.67 11.32
C CYS A 164 4.93 7.73 12.31
N ARG A 165 3.67 8.02 12.64
CA ARG A 165 2.78 7.17 13.41
C ARG A 165 1.49 6.98 12.65
N ILE A 166 1.00 5.74 12.61
CA ILE A 166 -0.29 5.40 12.03
C ILE A 166 -1.19 4.89 13.15
N ASP A 167 -2.32 5.55 13.34
CA ASP A 167 -3.39 5.08 14.20
C ASP A 167 -4.45 4.38 13.32
N LEU A 168 -4.94 3.26 13.83
CA LEU A 168 -6.03 2.49 13.21
C LEU A 168 -7.24 2.55 14.12
N ASP A 169 -8.31 3.19 13.65
CA ASP A 169 -9.63 3.10 14.24
C ASP A 169 -10.40 2.01 13.48
N VAL A 170 -10.64 0.90 14.14
CA VAL A 170 -11.24 -0.29 13.54
C VAL A 170 -12.77 -0.35 13.70
N CYS A 171 -13.36 0.74 14.21
CA CYS A 171 -14.80 0.91 14.36
C CYS A 171 -15.24 2.38 14.23
N PRO A 172 -14.87 3.09 13.15
CA PRO A 172 -14.98 4.56 13.04
C PRO A 172 -16.42 5.09 13.08
N ALA A 173 -17.41 4.21 13.03
CA ALA A 173 -18.82 4.58 13.17
C ALA A 173 -19.26 4.82 14.62
N TYR A 174 -18.42 4.53 15.61
CA TYR A 174 -18.74 4.63 17.03
C TYR A 174 -17.69 5.45 17.78
N THR A 175 -18.14 6.21 18.76
CA THR A 175 -17.24 6.80 19.77
C THR A 175 -16.84 5.76 20.81
N ALA A 176 -15.79 6.04 21.59
CA ALA A 176 -15.37 5.14 22.66
C ALA A 176 -16.47 4.95 23.72
N GLU A 177 -17.28 5.97 24.01
CA GLU A 177 -18.41 5.92 24.93
C GLU A 177 -19.53 5.02 24.39
N GLU A 178 -19.83 5.13 23.09
CA GLU A 178 -20.83 4.27 22.44
C GLU A 178 -20.38 2.81 22.43
N LEU A 179 -19.10 2.55 22.15
CA LEU A 179 -18.51 1.21 22.23
C LEU A 179 -18.56 0.65 23.65
N GLU A 180 -18.23 1.46 24.67
CA GLU A 180 -18.37 1.06 26.08
C GLU A 180 -19.81 0.60 26.36
N ALA A 181 -20.81 1.41 25.95
CA ALA A 181 -22.23 1.07 26.14
C ALA A 181 -22.62 -0.21 25.40
N VAL A 182 -22.12 -0.43 24.17
CA VAL A 182 -22.32 -1.66 23.41
C VAL A 182 -21.76 -2.86 24.16
N PHE A 183 -20.54 -2.77 24.71
CA PHE A 183 -19.93 -3.88 25.44
C PHE A 183 -20.64 -4.18 26.75
N VAL A 184 -21.11 -3.18 27.48
CA VAL A 184 -21.93 -3.37 28.67
C VAL A 184 -23.22 -4.13 28.30
N LYS A 185 -24.00 -3.64 27.32
CA LYS A 185 -25.29 -4.24 26.90
C LYS A 185 -25.13 -5.66 26.36
N ARG A 186 -24.09 -5.90 25.53
CA ARG A 186 -23.78 -7.26 25.02
C ARG A 186 -23.41 -8.18 26.19
N GLY A 187 -22.63 -7.67 27.12
CA GLY A 187 -22.23 -8.44 28.30
C GLY A 187 -23.37 -8.86 29.21
N GLU A 188 -24.40 -8.05 29.34
CA GLU A 188 -25.62 -8.43 30.11
C GLU A 188 -26.34 -9.63 29.49
N ARG A 189 -26.35 -9.71 28.13
CA ARG A 189 -26.97 -10.82 27.39
C ARG A 189 -26.10 -12.08 27.34
N MET A 190 -24.78 -11.92 27.51
CA MET A 190 -23.78 -12.96 27.30
C MET A 190 -22.96 -13.24 28.57
N LYS A 191 -23.56 -13.17 29.75
CA LYS A 191 -22.88 -13.23 31.06
C LYS A 191 -21.99 -14.47 31.24
N ASP A 192 -22.38 -15.60 30.69
CA ASP A 192 -21.69 -16.88 30.85
C ASP A 192 -20.71 -17.19 29.72
N ARG A 193 -20.51 -16.24 28.80
CA ARG A 193 -19.58 -16.39 27.68
C ARG A 193 -18.18 -15.90 28.03
N LYS A 194 -17.17 -16.41 27.30
CA LYS A 194 -15.80 -15.90 27.38
C LYS A 194 -15.69 -14.50 26.76
N GLY A 195 -14.71 -13.74 27.19
CA GLY A 195 -14.50 -12.38 26.69
C GLY A 195 -14.38 -12.30 25.18
N THR A 196 -13.70 -13.24 24.53
CA THR A 196 -13.57 -13.31 23.07
C THR A 196 -14.91 -13.50 22.36
N GLU A 197 -15.85 -14.23 22.95
CA GLU A 197 -17.16 -14.50 22.36
C GLU A 197 -18.05 -13.25 22.29
N ILE A 198 -17.78 -12.25 23.13
CA ILE A 198 -18.52 -10.97 23.13
C ILE A 198 -18.22 -10.16 21.87
N LEU A 199 -17.04 -10.31 21.30
CA LEU A 199 -16.61 -9.61 20.11
C LEU A 199 -16.94 -10.34 18.80
N ILE A 200 -17.52 -11.55 18.88
CA ILE A 200 -17.98 -12.32 17.71
C ILE A 200 -18.98 -11.47 16.91
N GLY A 201 -18.76 -11.39 15.59
CA GLY A 201 -19.59 -10.60 14.68
C GLY A 201 -19.26 -9.11 14.67
N MET A 202 -18.33 -8.64 15.52
CA MET A 202 -17.78 -7.28 15.45
C MET A 202 -16.40 -7.26 14.82
N PHE A 203 -15.52 -8.16 15.27
CA PHE A 203 -14.12 -8.20 14.83
C PHE A 203 -13.69 -9.64 14.50
N PRO A 204 -12.70 -9.81 13.59
CA PRO A 204 -12.02 -11.07 13.38
C PRO A 204 -11.40 -11.60 14.68
N GLU A 205 -11.37 -12.91 14.86
CA GLU A 205 -10.95 -13.54 16.11
C GLU A 205 -9.55 -13.11 16.56
N LYS A 206 -8.57 -13.11 15.64
CA LYS A 206 -7.20 -12.68 15.95
C LYS A 206 -7.13 -11.24 16.47
N LEU A 207 -7.92 -10.34 15.87
CA LEU A 207 -8.00 -8.95 16.31
C LEU A 207 -8.66 -8.85 17.67
N SER A 208 -9.76 -9.58 17.90
CA SER A 208 -10.43 -9.64 19.20
C SER A 208 -9.48 -10.05 20.32
N GLN A 209 -8.62 -11.05 20.07
CA GLN A 209 -7.61 -11.50 21.04
C GLN A 209 -6.57 -10.40 21.33
N VAL A 210 -6.08 -9.71 20.31
CA VAL A 210 -5.12 -8.61 20.47
C VAL A 210 -5.75 -7.44 21.23
N LEU A 211 -6.95 -7.02 20.88
CA LEU A 211 -7.67 -5.92 21.54
C LEU A 211 -7.90 -6.21 23.02
N LEU A 212 -8.34 -7.42 23.36
CA LEU A 212 -8.49 -7.85 24.74
C LEU A 212 -7.15 -7.86 25.48
N GLY A 213 -6.10 -8.38 24.87
CA GLY A 213 -4.75 -8.37 25.44
C GLY A 213 -4.26 -6.97 25.73
N ARG A 214 -4.38 -6.04 24.79
CA ARG A 214 -4.02 -4.62 24.95
C ARG A 214 -4.86 -3.92 26.03
N ALA A 215 -6.14 -4.28 26.15
CA ALA A 215 -7.00 -3.80 27.24
C ALA A 215 -6.66 -4.42 28.61
N GLY A 216 -5.73 -5.38 28.68
CA GLY A 216 -5.38 -6.11 29.90
C GLY A 216 -6.49 -7.04 30.39
N ILE A 217 -7.30 -7.55 29.47
CA ILE A 217 -8.39 -8.48 29.76
C ILE A 217 -7.96 -9.89 29.38
N SER A 218 -7.91 -10.79 30.34
CA SER A 218 -7.55 -12.20 30.09
C SER A 218 -8.57 -12.86 29.14
N LEU A 219 -8.10 -13.57 28.13
CA LEU A 219 -8.93 -14.32 27.18
C LEU A 219 -9.78 -15.41 27.86
N LYS A 220 -9.36 -15.87 29.04
CA LYS A 220 -10.08 -16.88 29.84
C LYS A 220 -11.12 -16.26 30.78
N LYS A 221 -11.08 -14.93 30.96
CA LYS A 221 -11.97 -14.22 31.89
C LYS A 221 -13.40 -14.30 31.37
N SER A 222 -14.32 -14.78 32.23
CA SER A 222 -15.76 -14.75 31.93
C SER A 222 -16.25 -13.32 31.83
N ARG A 223 -17.23 -13.06 30.96
CA ARG A 223 -17.83 -11.72 30.86
C ARG A 223 -18.47 -11.28 32.18
N ARG A 224 -18.99 -12.21 32.97
CA ARG A 224 -19.56 -11.94 34.31
C ARG A 224 -18.57 -11.19 35.22
N ASP A 225 -17.26 -11.45 35.03
CA ASP A 225 -16.20 -10.88 35.86
C ASP A 225 -15.64 -9.55 35.29
N TRP A 226 -16.18 -9.06 34.19
CA TRP A 226 -15.78 -7.78 33.62
C TRP A 226 -16.42 -6.63 34.39
N THR A 227 -15.63 -5.61 34.64
CA THR A 227 -16.08 -4.34 35.23
C THR A 227 -16.37 -3.31 34.14
N ALA A 228 -17.05 -2.23 34.47
CA ALA A 228 -17.21 -1.08 33.58
C ALA A 228 -15.85 -0.54 33.11
N ARG A 229 -14.83 -0.59 33.98
CA ARG A 229 -13.46 -0.21 33.64
C ARG A 229 -12.86 -1.11 32.54
N ASP A 230 -13.17 -2.40 32.54
CA ASP A 230 -12.74 -3.32 31.48
C ASP A 230 -13.37 -2.95 30.13
N CYS A 231 -14.67 -2.65 30.11
CA CYS A 231 -15.38 -2.21 28.90
C CYS A 231 -14.79 -0.90 28.34
N ARG A 232 -14.53 0.07 29.22
CA ARG A 232 -13.91 1.36 28.85
C ARG A 232 -12.52 1.18 28.29
N ARG A 233 -11.68 0.35 28.93
CA ARG A 233 -10.33 0.07 28.43
C ARG A 233 -10.36 -0.61 27.06
N LEU A 234 -11.29 -1.53 26.86
CA LEU A 234 -11.44 -2.20 25.56
C LEU A 234 -11.89 -1.19 24.50
N ALA A 235 -12.88 -0.36 24.78
CA ALA A 235 -13.34 0.67 23.85
C ALA A 235 -12.20 1.64 23.44
N GLY A 236 -11.31 1.95 24.36
CA GLY A 236 -10.15 2.80 24.08
C GLY A 236 -8.99 2.10 23.31
N GLN A 237 -9.14 0.83 22.93
CA GLN A 237 -8.18 0.10 22.09
C GLN A 237 -8.67 -0.08 20.65
N ILE A 238 -9.87 0.38 20.36
CA ILE A 238 -10.57 0.19 19.09
C ILE A 238 -10.51 1.44 18.26
#